data_96170caeb2fd8857ebeb527fd7a8ec93
#
_entry.id   96170caeb2fd8857ebeb527fd7a8ec93
#
_cell.length_a   1.000
_cell.length_b   1.000
_cell.length_c   1.000
_cell.angle_alpha   90.00
_cell.angle_beta   90.00
_cell.angle_gamma   90.00
#
_symmetry.space_group_name_H-M   'P 1'
#
loop_
_entity.id
_entity.type
_entity.pdbx_description
1 polymer ?
#
loop_
_entity_poly.entity_id
_entity_poly.type
_entity_poly.pdbx_seq_one_letter_code
_entity_poly.pdbx_strand_id
1 'polypeptide(L)'
;GKLTQLQNFVIDGQQRLQSFYLGLRGSINGKVLYFDLYSDFNTEFEFKFENEAQKLPERSKDNSDRTIPEHRWYRASGLLQRLKNTNDDDQVASEIISAHHITDEIAKTHISKNVRAFYRNVISNETLGIARVVVNKSFDETVNRQRIVELFKRLNDGGTKLSSFDLIASVLKGYAWEMEEFLREILESYEDIGLSQDNLIKLIFILQDNHRKEISSIDGSDAKFAIDNRERIKCTLKSLKDFLIHSKLYDYYKDGNRSFIPLFFIAYHIYHKQLDNNRISAYFNNYDTSNPDFVKIKKWLVRSLVNGVFRSKGAGWIPYKTGIRKILEEIKKHRNLSFPMDRLFEVYTSHPIVFTAIYNADNIEQLDRFFAHYLMYDKARTIRTTDIDHMMPKSILEVMGYDRGKIDSIKNLQLLDPGINRGVKNAKLFASWINNSEYVKDKKAFIKRHLIPVDEATWTESKFELFLEERAKLILAKLDEHDA
;
A
#
# COMPACT_ATOMS: atom_id res chain seq x y z
N GLY A 1 25.91 13.80 17.06
CA GLY A 1 27.32 14.02 17.35
C GLY A 1 27.96 14.84 16.24
N LYS A 2 28.83 15.81 16.58
CA LYS A 2 29.60 16.53 15.56
C LYS A 2 30.49 15.57 14.82
N LEU A 3 30.34 15.46 13.50
CA LEU A 3 31.23 14.70 12.64
C LEU A 3 32.61 15.35 12.64
N THR A 4 33.58 14.68 13.26
CA THR A 4 34.94 15.19 13.43
C THR A 4 35.90 14.76 12.33
N GLN A 5 35.45 13.88 11.40
CA GLN A 5 36.26 13.36 10.29
C GLN A 5 35.50 13.46 8.97
N LEU A 6 36.21 13.54 7.84
CA LEU A 6 35.67 13.41 6.50
C LEU A 6 34.97 12.05 6.36
N GLN A 7 33.66 12.06 6.28
CA GLN A 7 32.85 10.88 6.03
C GLN A 7 32.30 10.91 4.61
N ASN A 8 32.30 9.76 3.96
CA ASN A 8 31.65 9.60 2.65
C ASN A 8 30.25 9.04 2.88
N PHE A 9 29.26 9.69 2.30
CA PHE A 9 27.88 9.24 2.30
C PHE A 9 27.49 8.75 0.92
N VAL A 10 26.79 7.63 0.84
CA VAL A 10 26.26 7.11 -0.41
C VAL A 10 24.91 7.77 -0.64
N ILE A 11 24.80 8.62 -1.66
CA ILE A 11 23.57 9.35 -2.00
C ILE A 11 22.64 8.48 -2.84
N ASP A 12 23.19 7.72 -3.81
CA ASP A 12 22.46 6.76 -4.65
C ASP A 12 23.18 5.42 -4.71
N GLY A 13 22.44 4.35 -4.99
CA GLY A 13 22.99 3.01 -5.10
C GLY A 13 23.26 2.31 -3.77
N GLN A 14 22.73 2.81 -2.65
CA GLN A 14 22.93 2.20 -1.32
C GLN A 14 22.57 0.71 -1.32
N GLN A 15 21.42 0.33 -1.85
CA GLN A 15 21.00 -1.07 -1.92
C GLN A 15 21.94 -1.91 -2.77
N ARG A 16 22.40 -1.38 -3.91
CA ARG A 16 23.37 -2.05 -4.78
C ARG A 16 24.70 -2.28 -4.06
N LEU A 17 25.24 -1.24 -3.42
CA LEU A 17 26.49 -1.35 -2.63
C LEU A 17 26.32 -2.31 -1.45
N GLN A 18 25.18 -2.26 -0.76
CA GLN A 18 24.88 -3.18 0.34
C GLN A 18 24.78 -4.62 -0.16
N SER A 19 24.15 -4.87 -1.30
CA SER A 19 24.08 -6.20 -1.92
C SER A 19 25.48 -6.73 -2.29
N PHE A 20 26.33 -5.90 -2.88
CA PHE A 20 27.71 -6.26 -3.17
C PHE A 20 28.51 -6.54 -1.90
N TYR A 21 28.38 -5.69 -0.89
CA TYR A 21 29.08 -5.90 0.39
C TYR A 21 28.64 -7.20 1.05
N LEU A 22 27.33 -7.45 1.14
CA LEU A 22 26.77 -8.66 1.74
C LEU A 22 27.14 -9.92 0.94
N GLY A 23 27.08 -9.87 -0.38
CA GLY A 23 27.45 -10.97 -1.25
C GLY A 23 28.93 -11.31 -1.22
N LEU A 24 29.79 -10.30 -1.24
CA LEU A 24 31.23 -10.49 -1.40
C LEU A 24 32.03 -10.49 -0.07
N ARG A 25 31.49 -9.91 1.01
CA ARG A 25 32.23 -9.78 2.29
C ARG A 25 31.40 -10.02 3.54
N GLY A 26 30.06 -9.95 3.45
CA GLY A 26 29.15 -10.01 4.58
C GLY A 26 28.36 -11.31 4.67
N SER A 27 27.33 -11.25 5.51
CA SER A 27 26.31 -12.30 5.64
C SER A 27 24.94 -11.65 5.87
N ILE A 28 23.88 -12.38 5.52
CA ILE A 28 22.48 -12.00 5.80
C ILE A 28 21.88 -13.11 6.65
N ASN A 29 21.51 -12.81 7.88
CA ASN A 29 20.90 -13.81 8.79
C ASN A 29 21.75 -15.08 8.93
N GLY A 30 23.06 -14.95 8.99
CA GLY A 30 24.00 -16.08 9.08
C GLY A 30 24.24 -16.81 7.75
N LYS A 31 23.62 -16.37 6.65
CA LYS A 31 23.84 -16.93 5.32
C LYS A 31 24.90 -16.15 4.56
N VAL A 32 25.75 -16.86 3.82
CA VAL A 32 26.81 -16.31 2.96
C VAL A 32 26.58 -16.71 1.51
N LEU A 33 27.19 -15.95 0.60
CA LEU A 33 27.06 -16.22 -0.83
C LEU A 33 28.05 -17.29 -1.25
N TYR A 34 27.55 -18.31 -1.93
CA TYR A 34 28.32 -19.33 -2.64
C TYR A 34 28.17 -19.15 -4.14
N PHE A 35 29.22 -19.44 -4.87
CA PHE A 35 29.28 -19.49 -6.32
C PHE A 35 29.55 -20.95 -6.74
N ASP A 36 28.75 -21.44 -7.69
CA ASP A 36 28.98 -22.78 -8.23
C ASP A 36 30.07 -22.76 -9.30
N LEU A 37 31.22 -23.35 -8.99
CA LEU A 37 32.35 -23.44 -9.92
C LEU A 37 32.11 -24.41 -11.08
N TYR A 38 31.02 -25.20 -11.04
CA TYR A 38 30.59 -26.05 -12.15
C TYR A 38 29.44 -25.45 -12.98
N SER A 39 29.05 -24.19 -12.71
CA SER A 39 28.08 -23.47 -13.54
C SER A 39 28.43 -23.54 -15.02
N ASP A 40 27.42 -23.59 -15.85
CA ASP A 40 27.61 -23.49 -17.31
C ASP A 40 27.98 -22.04 -17.68
N PHE A 41 29.27 -21.83 -17.90
CA PHE A 41 29.82 -20.52 -18.27
C PHE A 41 29.33 -19.96 -19.62
N ASN A 42 28.59 -20.74 -20.41
CA ASN A 42 28.01 -20.31 -21.67
C ASN A 42 26.56 -19.84 -21.53
N THR A 43 25.85 -20.24 -20.48
CA THR A 43 24.43 -19.95 -20.28
C THR A 43 24.18 -19.06 -19.07
N GLU A 44 24.46 -19.57 -17.86
CA GLU A 44 24.16 -18.86 -16.63
C GLU A 44 25.11 -19.29 -15.48
N PHE A 45 25.57 -18.28 -14.70
CA PHE A 45 26.33 -18.52 -13.47
C PHE A 45 25.38 -18.74 -12.30
N GLU A 46 25.57 -19.79 -11.53
CA GLU A 46 24.74 -20.11 -10.38
C GLU A 46 25.32 -19.58 -9.08
N PHE A 47 24.48 -18.93 -8.29
CA PHE A 47 24.78 -18.42 -6.97
C PHE A 47 23.74 -18.86 -5.96
N LYS A 48 24.16 -19.10 -4.72
CA LYS A 48 23.26 -19.50 -3.64
C LYS A 48 23.64 -18.81 -2.32
N PHE A 49 22.64 -18.29 -1.61
CA PHE A 49 22.77 -17.85 -0.23
C PHE A 49 22.40 -18.99 0.72
N GLU A 50 23.37 -19.46 1.55
CA GLU A 50 23.13 -20.55 2.49
C GLU A 50 23.92 -20.37 3.77
N ASN A 51 23.49 -21.02 4.86
CA ASN A 51 24.20 -21.01 6.14
C ASN A 51 25.60 -21.58 5.99
N GLU A 52 26.60 -20.91 6.58
CA GLU A 52 28.00 -21.30 6.48
C GLU A 52 28.27 -22.72 7.03
N ALA A 53 27.51 -23.14 8.05
CA ALA A 53 27.62 -24.46 8.66
C ALA A 53 26.90 -25.57 7.87
N GLN A 54 26.10 -25.20 6.85
CA GLN A 54 25.31 -26.18 6.09
C GLN A 54 26.13 -26.77 4.95
N LYS A 55 26.24 -28.09 4.92
CA LYS A 55 26.86 -28.79 3.79
C LYS A 55 25.93 -28.70 2.58
N LEU A 56 26.35 -27.97 1.57
CA LEU A 56 25.58 -27.83 0.33
C LEU A 56 25.64 -29.12 -0.50
N PRO A 57 24.53 -29.52 -1.15
CA PRO A 57 24.53 -30.71 -1.98
C PRO A 57 25.44 -30.54 -3.19
N GLU A 58 26.32 -31.53 -3.41
CA GLU A 58 27.21 -31.57 -4.57
C GLU A 58 26.54 -32.25 -5.77
N ARG A 59 25.40 -32.98 -5.56
CA ARG A 59 24.64 -33.70 -6.60
C ARG A 59 23.17 -33.31 -6.55
N SER A 60 22.54 -33.29 -7.71
CA SER A 60 21.09 -33.29 -7.83
C SER A 60 20.50 -34.64 -7.44
N LYS A 61 19.30 -34.64 -6.86
CA LYS A 61 18.58 -35.86 -6.47
C LYS A 61 18.13 -36.70 -7.68
N ASP A 62 18.09 -36.11 -8.87
CA ASP A 62 17.48 -36.73 -10.07
C ASP A 62 18.47 -37.33 -11.07
N ASN A 63 19.79 -37.27 -10.85
CA ASN A 63 20.79 -37.77 -11.80
C ASN A 63 21.81 -38.70 -11.12
N SER A 64 21.47 -39.97 -11.07
CA SER A 64 22.31 -41.01 -10.48
C SER A 64 23.49 -41.48 -11.37
N ASP A 65 23.57 -41.06 -12.64
CA ASP A 65 24.50 -41.65 -13.64
C ASP A 65 25.67 -40.73 -14.05
N ARG A 66 25.83 -39.53 -13.44
CA ARG A 66 26.96 -38.65 -13.73
C ARG A 66 28.14 -38.97 -12.82
N THR A 67 29.30 -39.22 -13.42
CA THR A 67 30.57 -39.44 -12.73
C THR A 67 31.13 -38.19 -12.08
N ILE A 68 30.63 -37.01 -12.46
CA ILE A 68 31.05 -35.69 -11.95
C ILE A 68 29.92 -35.13 -11.07
N PRO A 69 30.24 -34.55 -9.89
CA PRO A 69 29.28 -33.78 -9.09
C PRO A 69 28.61 -32.71 -9.94
N GLU A 70 27.33 -32.52 -9.77
CA GLU A 70 26.55 -31.50 -10.54
C GLU A 70 26.92 -30.09 -10.11
N HIS A 71 27.28 -29.91 -8.84
CA HIS A 71 27.61 -28.60 -8.25
C HIS A 71 28.93 -28.64 -7.48
N ARG A 72 29.68 -27.52 -7.55
CA ARG A 72 30.86 -27.27 -6.76
C ARG A 72 30.77 -25.89 -6.12
N TRP A 73 30.08 -25.85 -5.01
CA TRP A 73 29.83 -24.60 -4.27
C TRP A 73 31.09 -24.10 -3.60
N TYR A 74 31.49 -22.90 -3.93
CA TYR A 74 32.64 -22.22 -3.35
C TYR A 74 32.22 -20.88 -2.77
N ARG A 75 32.69 -20.56 -1.54
CA ARG A 75 32.31 -19.29 -0.89
C ARG A 75 32.84 -18.11 -1.70
N ALA A 76 31.96 -17.18 -2.14
CA ALA A 76 32.32 -16.06 -3.00
C ALA A 76 33.34 -15.11 -2.33
N SER A 77 33.20 -14.85 -1.02
CA SER A 77 34.18 -14.05 -0.27
C SER A 77 35.55 -14.69 -0.17
N GLY A 78 35.63 -16.01 -0.06
CA GLY A 78 36.90 -16.75 -0.06
C GLY A 78 37.60 -16.70 -1.41
N LEU A 79 36.82 -16.84 -2.50
CA LEU A 79 37.32 -16.72 -3.87
C LEU A 79 37.84 -15.29 -4.13
N LEU A 80 37.07 -14.27 -3.74
CA LEU A 80 37.49 -12.87 -3.85
C LEU A 80 38.82 -12.60 -3.13
N GLN A 81 38.97 -13.13 -1.90
CA GLN A 81 40.17 -12.90 -1.11
C GLN A 81 41.42 -13.56 -1.75
N ARG A 82 41.28 -14.80 -2.23
CA ARG A 82 42.38 -15.50 -2.92
C ARG A 82 42.80 -14.74 -4.18
N LEU A 83 41.83 -14.40 -5.05
CA LEU A 83 42.08 -13.66 -6.29
C LEU A 83 42.71 -12.29 -6.07
N LYS A 84 42.34 -11.60 -4.99
CA LYS A 84 42.98 -10.32 -4.62
C LYS A 84 44.42 -10.46 -4.13
N ASN A 85 44.72 -11.55 -3.46
CA ASN A 85 46.06 -11.79 -2.90
C ASN A 85 47.04 -12.23 -3.98
N THR A 86 46.62 -13.10 -4.90
CA THR A 86 47.45 -13.64 -5.98
C THR A 86 47.48 -12.76 -7.21
N ASN A 87 46.35 -12.08 -7.50
CA ASN A 87 46.10 -11.35 -8.74
C ASN A 87 46.28 -12.21 -10.00
N ASP A 88 46.08 -13.53 -9.85
CA ASP A 88 46.24 -14.56 -10.89
C ASP A 88 45.12 -15.57 -10.80
N ASP A 89 44.25 -15.58 -11.79
CA ASP A 89 43.07 -16.45 -11.86
C ASP A 89 43.46 -17.91 -12.19
N ASP A 90 44.49 -18.12 -13.01
CA ASP A 90 44.96 -19.46 -13.40
C ASP A 90 45.64 -20.15 -12.20
N GLN A 91 46.42 -19.41 -11.38
CA GLN A 91 47.00 -19.93 -10.15
C GLN A 91 45.90 -20.35 -9.18
N VAL A 92 44.88 -19.48 -8.92
CA VAL A 92 43.79 -19.77 -7.98
C VAL A 92 42.97 -20.98 -8.45
N ALA A 93 42.68 -21.08 -9.75
CA ALA A 93 41.99 -22.25 -10.30
C ALA A 93 42.79 -23.55 -10.09
N SER A 94 44.10 -23.51 -10.36
CA SER A 94 44.99 -24.66 -10.18
C SER A 94 45.09 -25.10 -8.72
N GLU A 95 45.16 -24.14 -7.78
CA GLU A 95 45.15 -24.42 -6.34
C GLU A 95 43.83 -25.09 -5.89
N ILE A 96 42.67 -24.61 -6.40
CA ILE A 96 41.34 -25.20 -6.10
C ILE A 96 41.27 -26.63 -6.66
N ILE A 97 41.70 -26.85 -7.91
CA ILE A 97 41.71 -28.16 -8.56
C ILE A 97 42.53 -29.14 -7.74
N SER A 98 43.74 -28.71 -7.36
CA SER A 98 44.70 -29.56 -6.59
C SER A 98 44.16 -29.84 -5.17
N ALA A 99 43.69 -28.83 -4.45
CA ALA A 99 43.16 -28.96 -3.10
C ALA A 99 41.94 -29.90 -2.99
N HIS A 100 41.19 -30.01 -4.05
CA HIS A 100 39.97 -30.86 -4.11
C HIS A 100 40.21 -32.16 -4.89
N HIS A 101 41.44 -32.46 -5.30
CA HIS A 101 41.83 -33.67 -6.03
C HIS A 101 40.97 -33.94 -7.29
N ILE A 102 40.67 -32.88 -8.07
CA ILE A 102 39.84 -32.98 -9.24
C ILE A 102 40.63 -33.51 -10.42
N THR A 103 40.23 -34.67 -10.92
CA THR A 103 40.95 -35.38 -12.01
C THR A 103 40.26 -35.22 -13.36
N ASP A 104 38.95 -34.97 -13.36
CA ASP A 104 38.15 -34.86 -14.59
C ASP A 104 38.48 -33.55 -15.34
N GLU A 105 38.76 -33.66 -16.65
CA GLU A 105 39.15 -32.51 -17.49
C GLU A 105 38.02 -31.52 -17.78
N ILE A 106 36.76 -32.00 -17.84
CA ILE A 106 35.59 -31.13 -18.02
C ILE A 106 35.40 -30.28 -16.76
N ALA A 107 35.45 -30.92 -15.58
CA ALA A 107 35.38 -30.26 -14.31
C ALA A 107 36.49 -29.22 -14.12
N LYS A 108 37.74 -29.55 -14.49
CA LYS A 108 38.88 -28.60 -14.46
C LYS A 108 38.61 -27.38 -15.36
N THR A 109 38.07 -27.64 -16.58
CA THR A 109 37.71 -26.59 -17.53
C THR A 109 36.64 -25.65 -16.97
N HIS A 110 35.58 -26.18 -16.34
CA HIS A 110 34.55 -25.37 -15.70
C HIS A 110 35.12 -24.50 -14.59
N ILE A 111 35.92 -25.08 -13.66
CA ILE A 111 36.56 -24.32 -12.59
C ILE A 111 37.43 -23.19 -13.14
N SER A 112 38.31 -23.48 -14.10
CA SER A 112 39.20 -22.48 -14.67
C SER A 112 38.44 -21.32 -15.34
N LYS A 113 37.41 -21.64 -16.15
CA LYS A 113 36.59 -20.63 -16.80
C LYS A 113 35.74 -19.83 -15.83
N ASN A 114 35.16 -20.46 -14.82
CA ASN A 114 34.32 -19.79 -13.84
C ASN A 114 35.15 -18.91 -12.87
N VAL A 115 36.32 -19.35 -12.44
CA VAL A 115 37.26 -18.53 -11.66
C VAL A 115 37.71 -17.32 -12.47
N ARG A 116 38.07 -17.51 -13.76
CA ARG A 116 38.44 -16.42 -14.67
C ARG A 116 37.28 -15.44 -14.89
N ALA A 117 36.06 -15.93 -15.08
CA ALA A 117 34.88 -15.08 -15.22
C ALA A 117 34.61 -14.25 -13.97
N PHE A 118 34.72 -14.87 -12.79
CA PHE A 118 34.61 -14.15 -11.51
C PHE A 118 35.70 -13.07 -11.36
N TYR A 119 36.95 -13.41 -11.67
CA TYR A 119 38.06 -12.45 -11.62
C TYR A 119 37.85 -11.25 -12.54
N ARG A 120 37.47 -11.53 -13.80
CA ARG A 120 37.19 -10.45 -14.79
C ARG A 120 36.06 -9.55 -14.35
N ASN A 121 34.94 -10.11 -13.93
CA ASN A 121 33.72 -9.33 -13.67
C ASN A 121 33.69 -8.66 -12.29
N VAL A 122 34.45 -9.18 -11.30
CA VAL A 122 34.41 -8.67 -9.93
C VAL A 122 35.67 -7.84 -9.59
N ILE A 123 36.79 -8.12 -10.25
CA ILE A 123 38.07 -7.50 -9.89
C ILE A 123 38.66 -6.69 -11.04
N SER A 124 38.75 -7.29 -12.23
CA SER A 124 39.54 -6.71 -13.33
C SER A 124 38.76 -5.67 -14.14
N ASN A 125 37.48 -5.91 -14.39
CA ASN A 125 36.65 -4.99 -15.17
C ASN A 125 36.13 -3.84 -14.31
N GLU A 126 36.16 -2.64 -14.84
CA GLU A 126 35.53 -1.47 -14.21
C GLU A 126 34.02 -1.51 -14.46
N THR A 127 33.31 -2.32 -13.67
CA THR A 127 31.85 -2.52 -13.77
C THR A 127 31.03 -1.55 -12.94
N LEU A 128 31.67 -0.80 -12.04
CA LEU A 128 31.03 0.17 -11.15
C LEU A 128 31.63 1.55 -11.31
N GLY A 129 30.82 2.49 -11.82
CA GLY A 129 31.15 3.90 -11.82
C GLY A 129 30.80 4.55 -10.48
N ILE A 130 31.75 5.25 -9.86
CA ILE A 130 31.54 6.04 -8.65
C ILE A 130 31.71 7.51 -8.98
N ALA A 131 30.62 8.29 -8.90
CA ALA A 131 30.65 9.73 -8.96
C ALA A 131 30.82 10.31 -7.54
N ARG A 132 31.92 11.01 -7.29
CA ARG A 132 32.18 11.65 -6.00
C ARG A 132 31.78 13.11 -6.03
N VAL A 133 30.86 13.50 -5.14
CA VAL A 133 30.47 14.90 -4.96
C VAL A 133 31.14 15.45 -3.71
N VAL A 134 31.91 16.52 -3.87
CA VAL A 134 32.56 17.20 -2.76
C VAL A 134 31.73 18.40 -2.35
N VAL A 135 31.25 18.39 -1.09
CA VAL A 135 30.55 19.53 -0.51
C VAL A 135 31.56 20.61 -0.13
N ASN A 136 31.44 21.79 -0.72
CA ASN A 136 32.37 22.89 -0.44
C ASN A 136 31.95 23.61 0.86
N LYS A 137 32.83 23.61 1.85
CA LYS A 137 32.60 24.27 3.16
C LYS A 137 32.48 25.79 3.08
N SER A 138 32.90 26.40 1.97
CA SER A 138 32.78 27.85 1.77
C SER A 138 31.37 28.31 1.38
N PHE A 139 30.48 27.42 0.99
CA PHE A 139 29.09 27.74 0.74
C PHE A 139 28.25 27.62 1.99
N ASP A 140 27.21 28.45 2.09
CA ASP A 140 26.16 28.34 3.11
C ASP A 140 25.61 26.91 3.14
N GLU A 141 25.30 26.45 4.36
CA GLU A 141 24.74 25.11 4.57
C GLU A 141 23.44 24.89 3.77
N THR A 142 22.61 25.92 3.66
CA THR A 142 21.36 25.89 2.90
C THR A 142 21.63 25.67 1.40
N VAL A 143 22.63 26.37 0.84
CA VAL A 143 23.04 26.22 -0.58
C VAL A 143 23.59 24.82 -0.84
N ASN A 144 24.40 24.29 0.06
CA ASN A 144 24.92 22.94 -0.07
C ASN A 144 23.80 21.88 -0.03
N ARG A 145 22.84 22.03 0.87
CA ARG A 145 21.66 21.13 0.96
C ARG A 145 20.83 21.19 -0.31
N GLN A 146 20.53 22.36 -0.83
CA GLN A 146 19.79 22.52 -2.09
C GLN A 146 20.48 21.81 -3.25
N ARG A 147 21.81 21.93 -3.35
CA ARG A 147 22.60 21.24 -4.39
C ARG A 147 22.58 19.73 -4.25
N ILE A 148 22.62 19.20 -3.02
CA ILE A 148 22.47 17.76 -2.77
C ILE A 148 21.08 17.28 -3.19
N VAL A 149 20.03 18.02 -2.84
CA VAL A 149 18.64 17.70 -3.24
C VAL A 149 18.47 17.70 -4.76
N GLU A 150 19.03 18.71 -5.42
CA GLU A 150 18.98 18.80 -6.89
C GLU A 150 19.76 17.66 -7.57
N LEU A 151 20.92 17.30 -7.04
CA LEU A 151 21.69 16.15 -7.51
C LEU A 151 20.88 14.85 -7.34
N PHE A 152 20.24 14.67 -6.17
CA PHE A 152 19.42 13.50 -5.88
C PHE A 152 18.24 13.37 -6.85
N LYS A 153 17.59 14.49 -7.20
CA LYS A 153 16.55 14.51 -8.24
C LYS A 153 17.05 14.04 -9.60
N ARG A 154 18.18 14.58 -10.05
CA ARG A 154 18.78 14.24 -11.36
C ARG A 154 19.20 12.78 -11.45
N LEU A 155 19.78 12.25 -10.38
CA LEU A 155 20.13 10.84 -10.30
C LEU A 155 18.90 9.93 -10.36
N ASN A 156 17.81 10.36 -9.72
CA ASN A 156 16.55 9.64 -9.71
C ASN A 156 15.81 9.64 -11.08
N ASP A 157 16.02 10.66 -11.89
CA ASP A 157 15.44 10.73 -13.23
C ASP A 157 16.06 9.72 -14.22
N GLY A 158 17.27 9.23 -13.92
CA GLY A 158 18.01 8.26 -14.73
C GLY A 158 17.90 6.79 -14.33
N GLY A 159 17.21 6.47 -13.22
CA GLY A 159 17.14 5.12 -12.64
C GLY A 159 15.71 4.65 -12.31
N THR A 160 15.60 3.70 -11.38
CA THR A 160 14.31 3.33 -10.78
C THR A 160 13.77 4.53 -10.02
N LYS A 161 12.71 5.14 -10.53
CA LYS A 161 12.15 6.38 -9.98
C LYS A 161 11.63 6.14 -8.56
N LEU A 162 12.20 6.87 -7.60
CA LEU A 162 11.57 7.05 -6.30
C LEU A 162 10.27 7.82 -6.46
N SER A 163 9.29 7.58 -5.62
CA SER A 163 8.11 8.44 -5.59
C SER A 163 8.53 9.86 -5.18
N SER A 164 7.77 10.86 -5.60
CA SER A 164 8.01 12.24 -5.16
C SER A 164 8.01 12.36 -3.63
N PHE A 165 7.28 11.50 -2.95
CA PHE A 165 7.16 11.51 -1.49
C PHE A 165 8.34 10.84 -0.80
N ASP A 166 8.94 9.78 -1.37
CA ASP A 166 10.19 9.22 -0.86
C ASP A 166 11.32 10.25 -0.91
N LEU A 167 11.34 11.03 -1.99
CA LEU A 167 12.30 12.12 -2.14
C LEU A 167 12.06 13.21 -1.07
N ILE A 168 10.81 13.62 -0.85
CA ILE A 168 10.43 14.58 0.19
C ILE A 168 10.81 14.07 1.57
N ALA A 169 10.49 12.81 1.87
CA ALA A 169 10.86 12.19 3.15
C ALA A 169 12.37 12.21 3.38
N SER A 170 13.14 11.89 2.34
CA SER A 170 14.60 11.92 2.40
C SER A 170 15.16 13.32 2.64
N VAL A 171 14.56 14.35 2.02
CA VAL A 171 14.91 15.75 2.23
C VAL A 171 14.61 16.19 3.67
N LEU A 172 13.42 15.89 4.18
CA LEU A 172 13.01 16.22 5.55
C LEU A 172 13.93 15.53 6.59
N LYS A 173 14.27 14.26 6.40
CA LYS A 173 15.24 13.53 7.22
C LYS A 173 16.63 14.19 7.19
N GLY A 174 17.02 14.74 6.06
CA GLY A 174 18.28 15.48 5.92
C GLY A 174 18.32 16.79 6.74
N TYR A 175 17.17 17.39 7.02
CA TYR A 175 17.09 18.58 7.87
C TYR A 175 17.02 18.28 9.37
N ALA A 176 16.39 17.17 9.76
CA ALA A 176 16.28 16.76 11.15
C ALA A 176 16.34 15.23 11.23
N TRP A 177 17.30 14.69 11.98
CA TRP A 177 17.49 13.24 12.13
C TRP A 177 16.32 12.57 12.86
N GLU A 178 15.62 13.31 13.73
CA GLU A 178 14.44 12.86 14.45
C GLU A 178 13.25 12.55 13.53
N MET A 179 13.27 13.09 12.30
CA MET A 179 12.20 12.84 11.32
C MET A 179 12.08 11.37 10.95
N GLU A 180 13.16 10.62 10.93
CA GLU A 180 13.10 9.20 10.60
C GLU A 180 12.37 8.39 11.68
N GLU A 181 12.70 8.65 12.94
CA GLU A 181 12.03 8.01 14.07
C GLU A 181 10.55 8.42 14.15
N PHE A 182 10.27 9.71 13.99
CA PHE A 182 8.91 10.24 13.97
C PHE A 182 8.05 9.61 12.87
N LEU A 183 8.54 9.58 11.61
CA LEU A 183 7.78 9.00 10.50
C LEU A 183 7.52 7.51 10.73
N ARG A 184 8.53 6.76 11.19
CA ARG A 184 8.39 5.33 11.49
C ARG A 184 7.36 5.08 12.58
N GLU A 185 7.47 5.75 13.72
CA GLU A 185 6.54 5.62 14.85
C GLU A 185 5.08 5.86 14.46
N ILE A 186 4.85 6.93 13.69
CA ILE A 186 3.50 7.27 13.22
C ILE A 186 2.98 6.21 12.25
N LEU A 187 3.79 5.76 11.29
CA LEU A 187 3.36 4.77 10.30
C LEU A 187 3.04 3.42 10.97
N GLU A 188 3.91 2.92 11.85
CA GLU A 188 3.67 1.67 12.60
C GLU A 188 2.37 1.74 13.43
N SER A 189 2.00 2.91 13.95
CA SER A 189 0.82 3.08 14.81
C SER A 189 -0.49 3.25 14.03
N TYR A 190 -0.44 3.72 12.78
CA TYR A 190 -1.63 4.16 12.02
C TYR A 190 -1.71 3.64 10.59
N GLU A 191 -0.85 2.68 10.17
CA GLU A 191 -0.99 2.02 8.87
C GLU A 191 -2.35 1.31 8.72
N ASP A 192 -2.90 0.84 9.81
CA ASP A 192 -4.18 0.14 9.89
C ASP A 192 -5.41 1.00 9.54
N ILE A 193 -5.25 2.31 9.47
CA ILE A 193 -6.27 3.22 8.93
C ILE A 193 -5.93 3.75 7.53
N GLY A 194 -5.00 3.10 6.83
CA GLY A 194 -4.58 3.46 5.48
C GLY A 194 -3.60 4.63 5.41
N LEU A 195 -2.93 4.97 6.53
CA LEU A 195 -1.90 6.00 6.55
C LEU A 195 -0.60 5.46 5.95
N SER A 196 -0.28 5.86 4.72
CA SER A 196 1.01 5.61 4.08
C SER A 196 2.00 6.75 4.36
N GLN A 197 3.28 6.54 4.06
CA GLN A 197 4.29 7.59 4.13
C GLN A 197 3.90 8.82 3.30
N ASP A 198 3.40 8.59 2.09
CA ASP A 198 2.89 9.66 1.20
C ASP A 198 1.78 10.47 1.85
N ASN A 199 0.83 9.78 2.50
CA ASN A 199 -0.28 10.43 3.18
C ASN A 199 0.18 11.21 4.41
N LEU A 200 1.13 10.68 5.17
CA LEU A 200 1.69 11.36 6.34
C LEU A 200 2.40 12.66 5.95
N ILE A 201 3.21 12.63 4.91
CA ILE A 201 3.90 13.82 4.40
C ILE A 201 2.89 14.86 3.89
N LYS A 202 1.88 14.44 3.13
CA LYS A 202 0.78 15.32 2.70
C LYS A 202 0.07 15.93 3.90
N LEU A 203 -0.22 15.14 4.92
CA LEU A 203 -0.85 15.62 6.15
C LEU A 203 -0.01 16.72 6.82
N ILE A 204 1.30 16.49 6.98
CA ILE A 204 2.21 17.48 7.57
C ILE A 204 2.12 18.82 6.84
N PHE A 205 2.12 18.82 5.50
CA PHE A 205 1.98 20.05 4.72
C PHE A 205 0.58 20.66 4.81
N ILE A 206 -0.47 19.84 4.80
CA ILE A 206 -1.85 20.32 4.97
C ILE A 206 -2.02 21.00 6.33
N LEU A 207 -1.46 20.44 7.40
CA LEU A 207 -1.54 21.03 8.75
C LEU A 207 -0.82 22.37 8.87
N GLN A 208 0.15 22.62 7.99
CA GLN A 208 0.85 23.93 7.88
C GLN A 208 0.13 24.94 6.98
N ASP A 209 -1.06 24.65 6.47
CA ASP A 209 -1.71 25.39 5.39
C ASP A 209 -0.91 25.45 4.07
N ASN A 210 0.02 24.54 3.87
CA ASN A 210 0.96 24.53 2.76
C ASN A 210 0.79 23.33 1.82
N HIS A 211 -0.42 23.04 1.42
CA HIS A 211 -0.78 21.88 0.59
C HIS A 211 -0.30 21.89 -0.87
N ARG A 212 0.45 22.94 -1.28
CA ARG A 212 1.01 23.11 -2.64
C ARG A 212 2.51 23.17 -2.68
N LYS A 213 3.18 22.81 -1.59
CA LYS A 213 4.63 22.92 -1.53
C LYS A 213 5.30 22.02 -2.55
N GLU A 214 6.13 22.63 -3.40
CA GLU A 214 6.97 21.87 -4.34
C GLU A 214 8.19 21.28 -3.61
N ILE A 215 8.72 20.16 -4.12
CA ILE A 215 9.89 19.50 -3.52
C ILE A 215 11.09 20.47 -3.42
N SER A 216 11.23 21.36 -4.40
CA SER A 216 12.30 22.37 -4.44
C SER A 216 12.20 23.41 -3.35
N SER A 217 11.03 23.62 -2.78
CA SER A 217 10.77 24.62 -1.74
C SER A 217 10.73 24.05 -0.32
N ILE A 218 10.98 22.76 -0.15
CA ILE A 218 11.05 22.10 1.16
C ILE A 218 12.34 22.53 1.85
N ASP A 219 12.21 22.97 3.10
CA ASP A 219 13.32 23.45 3.89
C ASP A 219 13.27 22.96 5.35
N GLY A 220 14.23 23.42 6.14
CA GLY A 220 14.33 23.03 7.55
C GLY A 220 13.13 23.45 8.42
N SER A 221 12.34 24.44 7.99
CA SER A 221 11.15 24.87 8.74
C SER A 221 10.03 23.83 8.68
N ASP A 222 9.95 23.04 7.59
CA ASP A 222 8.98 21.95 7.45
C ASP A 222 9.29 20.79 8.39
N ALA A 223 10.57 20.39 8.43
CA ALA A 223 11.03 19.35 9.37
C ALA A 223 10.86 19.83 10.81
N LYS A 224 11.22 21.09 11.10
CA LYS A 224 11.04 21.68 12.41
C LYS A 224 9.56 21.70 12.82
N PHE A 225 8.66 22.12 11.93
CA PHE A 225 7.22 22.08 12.21
C PHE A 225 6.76 20.67 12.61
N ALA A 226 7.15 19.64 11.87
CA ALA A 226 6.74 18.27 12.16
C ALA A 226 7.24 17.81 13.53
N ILE A 227 8.49 18.12 13.87
CA ILE A 227 9.10 17.74 15.15
C ILE A 227 8.52 18.54 16.32
N ASP A 228 8.39 19.86 16.19
CA ASP A 228 7.84 20.73 17.26
C ASP A 228 6.38 20.38 17.55
N ASN A 229 5.63 19.90 16.56
CA ASN A 229 4.21 19.53 16.68
C ASN A 229 3.97 18.01 16.75
N ARG A 230 5.00 17.20 16.92
CA ARG A 230 4.87 15.73 16.85
C ARG A 230 3.80 15.17 17.78
N GLU A 231 3.73 15.64 19.03
CA GLU A 231 2.75 15.19 20.01
C GLU A 231 1.33 15.59 19.62
N ARG A 232 1.16 16.80 19.07
CA ARG A 232 -0.14 17.25 18.59
C ARG A 232 -0.61 16.44 17.38
N ILE A 233 0.31 16.11 16.47
CA ILE A 233 0.03 15.24 15.31
C ILE A 233 -0.38 13.85 15.79
N LYS A 234 0.34 13.27 16.75
CA LYS A 234 -0.01 11.97 17.35
C LYS A 234 -1.41 11.99 17.99
N CYS A 235 -1.69 13.00 18.81
CA CYS A 235 -2.99 13.16 19.45
C CYS A 235 -4.12 13.32 18.42
N THR A 236 -3.86 14.03 17.33
CA THR A 236 -4.80 14.19 16.22
C THR A 236 -5.10 12.87 15.51
N LEU A 237 -4.07 12.09 15.19
CA LEU A 237 -4.21 10.79 14.54
C LEU A 237 -4.89 9.76 15.45
N LYS A 238 -4.57 9.80 16.76
CA LYS A 238 -5.28 8.97 17.76
C LYS A 238 -6.77 9.29 17.75
N SER A 239 -7.12 10.57 17.84
CA SER A 239 -8.51 11.01 17.81
C SER A 239 -9.23 10.62 16.51
N LEU A 240 -8.53 10.73 15.37
CA LEU A 240 -9.04 10.29 14.08
C LEU A 240 -9.33 8.77 14.07
N LYS A 241 -8.42 7.97 14.62
CA LYS A 241 -8.60 6.51 14.74
C LYS A 241 -9.77 6.17 15.67
N ASP A 242 -9.88 6.86 16.82
CA ASP A 242 -11.01 6.72 17.75
C ASP A 242 -12.35 7.06 17.06
N PHE A 243 -12.37 8.14 16.25
CA PHE A 243 -13.53 8.48 15.43
C PHE A 243 -13.93 7.34 14.48
N LEU A 244 -12.97 6.75 13.77
CA LEU A 244 -13.25 5.64 12.86
C LEU A 244 -13.79 4.40 13.59
N ILE A 245 -13.25 4.10 14.77
CA ILE A 245 -13.72 2.99 15.61
C ILE A 245 -15.17 3.24 16.07
N HIS A 246 -15.44 4.38 16.68
CA HIS A 246 -16.76 4.70 17.23
C HIS A 246 -17.83 4.90 16.15
N SER A 247 -17.46 5.42 14.97
CA SER A 247 -18.36 5.51 13.81
C SER A 247 -18.57 4.18 13.09
N LYS A 248 -17.89 3.12 13.51
CA LYS A 248 -17.84 1.80 12.84
C LYS A 248 -17.34 1.88 11.39
N LEU A 249 -16.43 2.81 11.10
CA LEU A 249 -15.78 2.96 9.79
C LEU A 249 -14.35 2.42 9.78
N TYR A 250 -13.84 1.98 10.95
CA TYR A 250 -12.48 1.47 11.09
C TYR A 250 -12.21 0.28 10.16
N ASP A 251 -13.07 -0.73 10.15
CA ASP A 251 -12.88 -1.92 9.32
C ASP A 251 -12.92 -1.60 7.82
N TYR A 252 -13.69 -0.58 7.41
CA TYR A 252 -13.69 -0.10 6.03
C TYR A 252 -12.31 0.40 5.59
N TYR A 253 -11.61 1.12 6.45
CA TYR A 253 -10.26 1.64 6.16
C TYR A 253 -9.19 0.56 6.34
N LYS A 254 -9.29 -0.28 7.36
CA LYS A 254 -8.37 -1.37 7.64
C LYS A 254 -8.33 -2.44 6.54
N ASP A 255 -9.44 -2.66 5.86
CA ASP A 255 -9.52 -3.60 4.73
C ASP A 255 -8.69 -3.18 3.50
N GLY A 256 -8.02 -2.04 3.56
CA GLY A 256 -6.94 -1.61 2.64
C GLY A 256 -7.43 -0.94 1.37
N ASN A 257 -6.50 -0.22 0.71
CA ASN A 257 -6.68 0.50 -0.55
C ASN A 257 -7.82 1.54 -0.58
N ARG A 258 -8.19 2.10 0.59
CA ARG A 258 -9.14 3.20 0.67
C ARG A 258 -8.42 4.54 0.58
N SER A 259 -9.05 5.51 -0.07
CA SER A 259 -8.50 6.85 -0.15
C SER A 259 -8.42 7.50 1.24
N PHE A 260 -7.21 7.89 1.66
CA PHE A 260 -7.01 8.65 2.90
C PHE A 260 -7.47 10.11 2.77
N ILE A 261 -7.78 10.58 1.56
CA ILE A 261 -8.12 11.99 1.29
C ILE A 261 -9.18 12.56 2.23
N PRO A 262 -10.34 11.92 2.47
CA PRO A 262 -11.35 12.48 3.37
C PRO A 262 -10.84 12.60 4.80
N LEU A 263 -9.92 11.76 5.22
CA LEU A 263 -9.36 11.78 6.56
C LEU A 263 -8.42 12.98 6.80
N PHE A 264 -7.82 13.55 5.74
CA PHE A 264 -7.06 14.80 5.86
C PHE A 264 -7.91 15.95 6.40
N PHE A 265 -9.16 16.06 5.94
CA PHE A 265 -10.06 17.13 6.33
C PHE A 265 -10.48 17.02 7.79
N ILE A 266 -10.73 15.80 8.24
CA ILE A 266 -11.08 15.50 9.63
C ILE A 266 -9.87 15.77 10.52
N ALA A 267 -8.70 15.27 10.16
CA ALA A 267 -7.45 15.51 10.89
C ALA A 267 -7.12 17.01 10.98
N TYR A 268 -7.28 17.75 9.86
CA TYR A 268 -7.07 19.20 9.84
C TYR A 268 -8.01 19.93 10.80
N HIS A 269 -9.29 19.58 10.81
CA HIS A 269 -10.27 20.16 11.72
C HIS A 269 -9.91 19.93 13.19
N ILE A 270 -9.56 18.70 13.55
CA ILE A 270 -9.18 18.30 14.92
C ILE A 270 -7.90 19.03 15.35
N TYR A 271 -6.87 19.01 14.50
CA TYR A 271 -5.56 19.58 14.78
C TYR A 271 -5.64 21.08 15.12
N HIS A 272 -6.47 21.83 14.39
CA HIS A 272 -6.60 23.28 14.54
C HIS A 272 -7.60 23.74 15.60
N LYS A 273 -8.24 22.81 16.34
CA LYS A 273 -9.04 23.20 17.52
C LYS A 273 -8.16 23.87 18.56
N GLN A 274 -8.67 24.89 19.19
CA GLN A 274 -8.01 25.59 20.32
C GLN A 274 -8.14 24.77 21.63
N LEU A 275 -7.60 23.55 21.59
CA LEU A 275 -7.59 22.62 22.70
C LEU A 275 -6.15 22.15 22.96
N ASP A 276 -5.85 21.84 24.21
CA ASP A 276 -4.59 21.16 24.55
C ASP A 276 -4.52 19.72 24.01
N ASN A 277 -3.34 19.13 24.01
CA ASN A 277 -3.12 17.80 23.43
C ASN A 277 -3.94 16.70 24.11
N ASN A 278 -4.18 16.80 25.42
CA ASN A 278 -4.99 15.80 26.13
C ASN A 278 -6.45 15.84 25.64
N ARG A 279 -6.99 17.05 25.49
CA ARG A 279 -8.35 17.24 24.97
C ARG A 279 -8.46 16.87 23.51
N ILE A 280 -7.42 17.13 22.71
CA ILE A 280 -7.37 16.65 21.32
C ILE A 280 -7.38 15.12 21.30
N SER A 281 -6.52 14.47 22.09
CA SER A 281 -6.47 13.00 22.15
C SER A 281 -7.78 12.35 22.60
N ALA A 282 -8.58 13.04 23.41
CA ALA A 282 -9.86 12.57 23.92
C ALA A 282 -11.08 13.15 23.17
N TYR A 283 -10.87 13.81 22.01
CA TYR A 283 -11.91 14.61 21.36
C TYR A 283 -13.16 13.82 20.98
N PHE A 284 -13.02 12.55 20.65
CA PHE A 284 -14.12 11.65 20.31
C PHE A 284 -14.40 10.57 21.37
N ASN A 285 -13.97 10.78 22.60
CA ASN A 285 -14.39 9.90 23.71
C ASN A 285 -15.92 9.91 23.88
N ASN A 286 -16.56 11.08 23.69
CA ASN A 286 -17.99 11.23 23.53
C ASN A 286 -18.33 11.17 22.03
N TYR A 287 -19.07 10.15 21.63
CA TYR A 287 -19.36 9.85 20.21
C TYR A 287 -20.86 9.68 19.92
N ASP A 288 -21.69 10.22 20.80
CA ASP A 288 -23.14 10.30 20.66
C ASP A 288 -23.59 11.72 20.25
N THR A 289 -24.87 11.97 20.41
CA THR A 289 -25.49 13.27 20.10
C THR A 289 -24.97 14.41 20.96
N SER A 290 -24.27 14.12 22.07
CA SER A 290 -23.63 15.13 22.93
C SER A 290 -22.37 15.74 22.29
N ASN A 291 -21.81 15.10 21.25
CA ASN A 291 -20.69 15.61 20.47
C ASN A 291 -21.17 15.99 19.04
N PRO A 292 -21.56 17.25 18.80
CA PRO A 292 -22.06 17.67 17.50
C PRO A 292 -21.05 17.48 16.34
N ASP A 293 -19.76 17.57 16.63
CA ASP A 293 -18.72 17.38 15.61
C ASP A 293 -18.64 15.91 15.20
N PHE A 294 -18.78 14.96 16.14
CA PHE A 294 -18.82 13.55 15.80
C PHE A 294 -19.96 13.22 14.83
N VAL A 295 -21.16 13.68 15.14
CA VAL A 295 -22.34 13.43 14.29
C VAL A 295 -22.18 14.08 12.91
N LYS A 296 -21.75 15.34 12.85
CA LYS A 296 -21.54 16.06 11.59
C LYS A 296 -20.46 15.45 10.72
N ILE A 297 -19.33 15.09 11.31
CA ILE A 297 -18.22 14.47 10.60
C ILE A 297 -18.62 13.08 10.09
N LYS A 298 -19.29 12.27 10.91
CA LYS A 298 -19.81 10.95 10.51
C LYS A 298 -20.74 11.09 9.31
N LYS A 299 -21.72 11.99 9.39
CA LYS A 299 -22.70 12.21 8.33
C LYS A 299 -22.03 12.71 7.04
N TRP A 300 -21.13 13.69 7.14
CA TRP A 300 -20.37 14.18 6.00
C TRP A 300 -19.54 13.08 5.35
N LEU A 301 -18.81 12.28 6.15
CA LEU A 301 -17.95 11.22 5.65
C LEU A 301 -18.76 10.10 4.97
N VAL A 302 -19.84 9.63 5.61
CA VAL A 302 -20.71 8.58 5.05
C VAL A 302 -21.31 9.03 3.73
N ARG A 303 -21.88 10.23 3.64
CA ARG A 303 -22.39 10.79 2.39
C ARG A 303 -21.34 10.92 1.31
N SER A 304 -20.16 11.43 1.69
CA SER A 304 -19.04 11.57 0.75
C SER A 304 -18.57 10.23 0.20
N LEU A 305 -18.49 9.21 1.04
CA LEU A 305 -18.06 7.88 0.64
C LEU A 305 -19.10 7.17 -0.24
N VAL A 306 -20.38 7.23 0.12
CA VAL A 306 -21.44 6.59 -0.66
C VAL A 306 -21.58 7.18 -2.05
N ASN A 307 -21.39 8.50 -2.17
CA ASN A 307 -21.40 9.20 -3.46
C ASN A 307 -20.07 9.07 -4.24
N GLY A 308 -19.09 8.35 -3.71
CA GLY A 308 -17.80 8.15 -4.38
C GLY A 308 -17.01 9.45 -4.61
N VAL A 309 -17.24 10.47 -3.78
CA VAL A 309 -16.70 11.82 -3.91
C VAL A 309 -15.17 11.88 -4.06
N PHE A 310 -14.46 10.99 -3.41
CA PHE A 310 -12.99 10.95 -3.39
C PHE A 310 -12.39 9.85 -4.30
N ARG A 311 -13.17 9.30 -5.23
CA ARG A 311 -12.65 8.36 -6.23
C ARG A 311 -11.87 9.09 -7.32
N SER A 312 -10.80 8.47 -7.80
CA SER A 312 -9.97 8.99 -8.90
C SER A 312 -10.72 9.09 -10.25
N LYS A 313 -11.84 8.35 -10.39
CA LYS A 313 -12.66 8.27 -11.61
C LYS A 313 -14.14 8.61 -11.37
N GLY A 314 -14.45 9.26 -10.27
CA GLY A 314 -15.83 9.72 -10.02
C GLY A 314 -16.27 10.69 -11.10
N ALA A 315 -17.45 10.47 -11.69
CA ALA A 315 -17.96 11.28 -12.77
C ALA A 315 -17.99 12.78 -12.40
N GLY A 316 -17.14 13.56 -13.03
CA GLY A 316 -17.10 15.02 -12.89
C GLY A 316 -16.52 15.55 -11.58
N TRP A 317 -15.92 14.72 -10.75
CA TRP A 317 -15.30 15.20 -9.52
C TRP A 317 -14.12 16.08 -9.81
N ILE A 318 -14.09 17.21 -9.10
CA ILE A 318 -13.05 18.22 -9.22
C ILE A 318 -11.70 17.59 -9.01
N PRO A 319 -10.74 17.82 -9.93
CA PRO A 319 -9.41 17.31 -9.79
C PRO A 319 -8.86 17.61 -8.39
N TYR A 320 -8.13 16.68 -7.84
CA TYR A 320 -7.46 16.74 -6.55
C TYR A 320 -6.93 18.14 -6.18
N LYS A 321 -6.38 18.87 -7.15
CA LYS A 321 -5.78 20.19 -6.94
C LYS A 321 -6.75 21.30 -6.57
N THR A 322 -8.02 21.22 -6.96
CA THR A 322 -9.02 22.28 -6.71
C THR A 322 -10.00 21.91 -5.62
N GLY A 323 -10.44 20.64 -5.56
CA GLY A 323 -11.42 20.18 -4.58
C GLY A 323 -10.91 20.18 -3.15
N ILE A 324 -9.72 19.61 -2.92
CA ILE A 324 -9.09 19.61 -1.59
C ILE A 324 -8.92 21.02 -1.06
N ARG A 325 -8.45 21.93 -1.90
CA ARG A 325 -8.24 23.32 -1.50
C ARG A 325 -9.52 23.99 -0.99
N LYS A 326 -10.62 23.85 -1.74
CA LYS A 326 -11.90 24.47 -1.37
C LYS A 326 -12.42 23.93 -0.04
N ILE A 327 -12.32 22.63 0.18
CA ILE A 327 -12.73 22.01 1.45
C ILE A 327 -11.86 22.53 2.60
N LEU A 328 -10.54 22.56 2.45
CA LEU A 328 -9.63 23.07 3.47
C LEU A 328 -9.87 24.55 3.77
N GLU A 329 -10.08 25.38 2.73
CA GLU A 329 -10.40 26.80 2.89
C GLU A 329 -11.68 27.00 3.69
N GLU A 330 -12.70 26.17 3.46
CA GLU A 330 -13.96 26.27 4.20
C GLU A 330 -13.81 25.80 5.67
N ILE A 331 -13.10 24.72 5.93
CA ILE A 331 -12.80 24.28 7.31
C ILE A 331 -11.95 25.32 8.02
N LYS A 332 -11.00 25.95 7.33
CA LYS A 332 -10.13 27.00 7.88
C LYS A 332 -10.92 28.19 8.40
N LYS A 333 -11.97 28.62 7.69
CA LYS A 333 -12.87 29.70 8.14
C LYS A 333 -13.59 29.34 9.44
N HIS A 334 -13.77 28.06 9.73
CA HIS A 334 -14.53 27.55 10.88
C HIS A 334 -13.67 26.85 11.93
N ARG A 335 -12.36 27.15 12.01
CA ARG A 335 -11.38 26.42 12.87
C ARG A 335 -11.81 26.26 14.33
N ASN A 336 -12.46 27.27 14.91
CA ASN A 336 -12.87 27.27 16.32
C ASN A 336 -14.35 26.95 16.52
N LEU A 337 -15.05 26.63 15.44
CA LEU A 337 -16.46 26.32 15.45
C LEU A 337 -16.67 24.80 15.29
N SER A 338 -17.92 24.38 15.32
CA SER A 338 -18.30 23.02 14.97
C SER A 338 -17.96 22.71 13.51
N PHE A 339 -17.76 21.43 13.18
CA PHE A 339 -17.45 20.98 11.82
C PHE A 339 -18.45 21.53 10.80
N PRO A 340 -18.03 22.19 9.73
CA PRO A 340 -18.90 22.95 8.84
C PRO A 340 -19.57 22.06 7.78
N MET A 341 -20.25 20.96 8.20
CA MET A 341 -20.82 19.95 7.34
C MET A 341 -21.65 20.52 6.19
N ASP A 342 -22.60 21.41 6.51
CA ASP A 342 -23.56 21.94 5.50
C ASP A 342 -22.83 22.78 4.45
N ARG A 343 -21.85 23.58 4.88
CA ARG A 343 -21.01 24.39 3.98
C ARG A 343 -20.15 23.50 3.08
N LEU A 344 -19.65 22.38 3.61
CA LEU A 344 -18.89 21.44 2.80
C LEU A 344 -19.73 20.76 1.73
N PHE A 345 -21.01 20.52 1.98
CA PHE A 345 -21.93 20.01 0.95
C PHE A 345 -22.19 21.05 -0.16
N GLU A 346 -22.17 22.35 0.16
CA GLU A 346 -22.34 23.43 -0.79
C GLU A 346 -21.10 23.69 -1.67
N VAL A 347 -19.92 23.25 -1.28
CA VAL A 347 -18.67 23.45 -2.03
C VAL A 347 -18.74 22.87 -3.45
N TYR A 348 -19.57 21.87 -3.67
CA TYR A 348 -19.70 21.15 -4.93
C TYR A 348 -21.09 21.30 -5.53
N THR A 349 -21.36 22.45 -6.15
CA THR A 349 -22.64 22.77 -6.77
C THR A 349 -22.99 21.86 -7.93
N SER A 350 -22.01 21.29 -8.66
CA SER A 350 -22.21 20.39 -9.79
C SER A 350 -22.50 18.94 -9.39
N HIS A 351 -22.21 18.57 -8.14
CA HIS A 351 -22.43 17.22 -7.60
C HIS A 351 -22.94 17.36 -6.18
N PRO A 352 -24.26 17.49 -5.99
CA PRO A 352 -24.82 17.60 -4.65
C PRO A 352 -24.51 16.33 -3.86
N ILE A 353 -23.85 16.48 -2.72
CA ILE A 353 -23.60 15.39 -1.76
C ILE A 353 -24.88 15.22 -0.93
N VAL A 354 -25.90 14.69 -1.57
CA VAL A 354 -27.15 14.28 -0.91
C VAL A 354 -27.10 12.77 -0.67
N PHE A 355 -27.66 12.33 0.42
CA PHE A 355 -27.74 10.90 0.70
C PHE A 355 -28.98 10.34 0.03
N THR A 356 -28.86 9.31 -0.74
CA THR A 356 -29.89 8.54 -1.46
C THR A 356 -31.03 9.29 -2.18
N ALA A 357 -31.40 10.50 -1.78
CA ALA A 357 -32.56 11.24 -2.33
C ALA A 357 -32.59 11.42 -3.87
N ILE A 358 -31.43 11.34 -4.53
CA ILE A 358 -31.31 11.41 -5.99
C ILE A 358 -31.17 10.04 -6.66
N TYR A 359 -31.11 8.96 -5.87
CA TYR A 359 -30.91 7.62 -6.38
C TYR A 359 -32.20 6.86 -6.50
N ASN A 360 -32.33 6.08 -7.54
CA ASN A 360 -33.45 5.19 -7.84
C ASN A 360 -32.92 3.90 -8.51
N ALA A 361 -33.81 3.04 -8.97
CA ALA A 361 -33.43 1.79 -9.62
C ALA A 361 -32.56 1.98 -10.87
N ASP A 362 -32.65 3.11 -11.56
CA ASP A 362 -31.94 3.35 -12.82
C ASP A 362 -30.51 3.89 -12.60
N ASN A 363 -30.32 4.67 -11.55
CA ASN A 363 -29.04 5.35 -11.31
C ASN A 363 -28.27 4.87 -10.07
N ILE A 364 -28.76 3.88 -9.33
CA ILE A 364 -28.14 3.32 -8.12
C ILE A 364 -26.69 2.84 -8.36
N GLU A 365 -26.32 2.49 -9.59
CA GLU A 365 -24.98 2.09 -9.97
C GLU A 365 -23.93 3.23 -9.87
N GLN A 366 -24.37 4.48 -9.73
CA GLN A 366 -23.50 5.63 -9.49
C GLN A 366 -22.96 5.66 -8.06
N LEU A 367 -23.58 4.94 -7.14
CA LEU A 367 -23.07 4.78 -5.77
C LEU A 367 -21.69 4.11 -5.74
N ASP A 368 -20.93 4.37 -4.68
CA ASP A 368 -19.75 3.57 -4.39
C ASP A 368 -20.14 2.15 -4.01
N ARG A 369 -19.98 1.21 -4.94
CA ARG A 369 -20.38 -0.19 -4.75
C ARG A 369 -19.78 -0.81 -3.50
N PHE A 370 -18.50 -0.56 -3.20
CA PHE A 370 -17.83 -1.15 -2.06
C PHE A 370 -18.36 -0.59 -0.75
N PHE A 371 -18.54 0.72 -0.69
CA PHE A 371 -19.06 1.36 0.50
C PHE A 371 -20.55 1.07 0.70
N ALA A 372 -21.33 1.03 -0.39
CA ALA A 372 -22.72 0.62 -0.34
C ALA A 372 -22.87 -0.80 0.24
N HIS A 373 -22.10 -1.78 -0.24
CA HIS A 373 -22.09 -3.12 0.37
C HIS A 373 -21.73 -3.10 1.85
N TYR A 374 -20.73 -2.30 2.25
CA TYR A 374 -20.35 -2.18 3.66
C TYR A 374 -21.50 -1.67 4.53
N LEU A 375 -22.28 -0.71 4.04
CA LEU A 375 -23.46 -0.21 4.73
C LEU A 375 -24.63 -1.21 4.69
N MET A 376 -24.88 -1.86 3.56
CA MET A 376 -25.96 -2.86 3.40
C MET A 376 -25.89 -3.98 4.44
N TYR A 377 -24.69 -4.35 4.87
CA TYR A 377 -24.44 -5.39 5.87
C TYR A 377 -24.11 -4.81 7.26
N ASP A 378 -24.63 -3.60 7.56
CA ASP A 378 -24.48 -2.92 8.85
C ASP A 378 -23.01 -2.78 9.32
N LYS A 379 -22.11 -2.64 8.36
CA LYS A 379 -20.65 -2.56 8.60
C LYS A 379 -20.05 -3.83 9.26
N ALA A 380 -20.79 -4.95 9.23
CA ALA A 380 -20.39 -6.21 9.85
C ALA A 380 -19.68 -7.17 8.88
N ARG A 381 -19.81 -6.95 7.57
CA ARG A 381 -19.19 -7.78 6.52
C ARG A 381 -18.41 -6.91 5.55
N THR A 382 -17.24 -7.37 5.18
CA THR A 382 -16.37 -6.67 4.24
C THR A 382 -16.07 -7.54 3.02
N ILE A 383 -15.74 -6.91 1.90
CA ILE A 383 -15.32 -7.62 0.68
C ILE A 383 -14.04 -8.43 0.91
N ARG A 384 -13.24 -8.07 1.90
CA ARG A 384 -12.01 -8.81 2.24
C ARG A 384 -12.29 -10.20 2.83
N THR A 385 -13.34 -10.31 3.64
CA THR A 385 -13.71 -11.55 4.35
C THR A 385 -14.80 -12.36 3.65
N THR A 386 -15.36 -11.84 2.56
CA THR A 386 -16.46 -12.43 1.81
C THR A 386 -16.18 -12.39 0.32
N ASP A 387 -16.84 -13.27 -0.43
CA ASP A 387 -16.89 -13.18 -1.90
C ASP A 387 -18.09 -12.36 -2.34
N ILE A 388 -17.93 -11.60 -3.43
CA ILE A 388 -19.04 -10.99 -4.14
C ILE A 388 -19.67 -12.07 -5.03
N ASP A 389 -20.94 -12.33 -4.82
CA ASP A 389 -21.70 -13.36 -5.52
C ASP A 389 -22.89 -12.76 -6.26
N HIS A 390 -23.21 -13.31 -7.42
CA HIS A 390 -24.44 -12.97 -8.17
C HIS A 390 -25.62 -13.75 -7.57
N MET A 391 -26.64 -13.06 -7.09
CA MET A 391 -27.84 -13.72 -6.55
C MET A 391 -28.48 -14.62 -7.61
N MET A 392 -28.82 -14.07 -8.75
CA MET A 392 -29.19 -14.84 -9.95
C MET A 392 -27.92 -15.11 -10.77
N PRO A 393 -27.65 -16.36 -11.13
CA PRO A 393 -26.37 -16.78 -11.70
C PRO A 393 -26.05 -16.10 -13.02
N LYS A 394 -24.86 -15.54 -13.13
CA LYS A 394 -24.38 -14.84 -14.32
C LYS A 394 -24.48 -15.68 -15.60
N SER A 395 -24.03 -16.95 -15.55
CA SER A 395 -24.03 -17.84 -16.70
C SER A 395 -25.43 -18.07 -17.26
N ILE A 396 -26.45 -18.12 -16.41
CA ILE A 396 -27.85 -18.31 -16.82
C ILE A 396 -28.40 -17.03 -17.45
N LEU A 397 -28.14 -15.89 -16.81
CA LEU A 397 -28.61 -14.60 -17.30
C LEU A 397 -27.97 -14.20 -18.64
N GLU A 398 -26.70 -14.53 -18.85
CA GLU A 398 -26.00 -14.33 -20.12
C GLU A 398 -26.65 -15.16 -21.25
N VAL A 399 -27.00 -16.43 -20.99
CA VAL A 399 -27.72 -17.29 -21.93
C VAL A 399 -29.13 -16.75 -22.25
N MET A 400 -29.77 -16.11 -21.26
CA MET A 400 -31.07 -15.47 -21.45
C MET A 400 -30.99 -14.11 -22.18
N GLY A 401 -29.78 -13.62 -22.49
CA GLY A 401 -29.59 -12.41 -23.26
C GLY A 401 -29.65 -11.10 -22.45
N TYR A 402 -29.56 -11.16 -21.13
CA TYR A 402 -29.51 -9.95 -20.31
C TYR A 402 -28.21 -9.18 -20.46
N ASP A 403 -28.31 -7.85 -20.41
CA ASP A 403 -27.16 -6.96 -20.47
C ASP A 403 -26.21 -7.18 -19.28
N ARG A 404 -24.91 -7.18 -19.57
CA ARG A 404 -23.85 -7.42 -18.58
C ARG A 404 -23.85 -6.36 -17.46
N GLY A 405 -24.19 -5.12 -17.75
CA GLY A 405 -24.32 -4.06 -16.74
C GLY A 405 -25.43 -4.35 -15.74
N LYS A 406 -26.57 -4.91 -16.19
CA LYS A 406 -27.64 -5.37 -15.31
C LYS A 406 -27.22 -6.61 -14.50
N ILE A 407 -26.53 -7.56 -15.14
CA ILE A 407 -26.06 -8.79 -14.47
C ILE A 407 -25.08 -8.45 -13.35
N ASP A 408 -24.09 -7.59 -13.62
CA ASP A 408 -23.05 -7.17 -12.67
C ASP A 408 -23.50 -5.99 -11.78
N SER A 409 -24.78 -5.64 -11.76
CA SER A 409 -25.36 -4.59 -10.93
C SER A 409 -25.30 -4.91 -9.45
N ILE A 410 -25.11 -3.87 -8.59
CA ILE A 410 -25.22 -4.02 -7.13
C ILE A 410 -26.56 -4.66 -6.72
N LYS A 411 -27.59 -4.46 -7.51
CA LYS A 411 -28.93 -5.03 -7.30
C LYS A 411 -28.96 -6.55 -7.46
N ASN A 412 -28.00 -7.16 -8.17
CA ASN A 412 -27.85 -8.61 -8.30
C ASN A 412 -26.72 -9.19 -7.43
N LEU A 413 -25.94 -8.33 -6.76
CA LEU A 413 -24.77 -8.76 -6.00
C LEU A 413 -25.05 -8.87 -4.51
N GLN A 414 -24.42 -9.87 -3.86
CA GLN A 414 -24.45 -10.07 -2.43
C GLN A 414 -23.05 -10.45 -1.91
N LEU A 415 -22.85 -10.37 -0.59
CA LEU A 415 -21.63 -10.85 0.06
C LEU A 415 -21.91 -12.21 0.71
N LEU A 416 -21.19 -13.25 0.27
CA LEU A 416 -21.26 -14.60 0.83
C LEU A 416 -19.91 -15.05 1.36
N ASP A 417 -19.94 -15.99 2.29
CA ASP A 417 -18.72 -16.65 2.75
C ASP A 417 -18.12 -17.46 1.58
N PRO A 418 -16.78 -17.43 1.38
CA PRO A 418 -16.15 -18.03 0.20
C PRO A 418 -16.47 -19.52 0.01
N GLY A 419 -16.55 -20.28 1.11
CA GLY A 419 -16.92 -21.70 1.06
C GLY A 419 -18.34 -21.92 0.56
N ILE A 420 -19.28 -21.06 0.90
CA ILE A 420 -20.67 -21.13 0.45
C ILE A 420 -20.76 -20.74 -1.02
N ASN A 421 -20.12 -19.65 -1.42
CA ASN A 421 -20.15 -19.18 -2.79
C ASN A 421 -19.58 -20.20 -3.77
N ARG A 422 -18.35 -20.65 -3.56
CA ARG A 422 -17.60 -21.50 -4.50
C ARG A 422 -18.01 -22.96 -4.43
N GLY A 423 -18.30 -23.48 -3.24
CA GLY A 423 -18.55 -24.91 -3.04
C GLY A 423 -20.01 -25.31 -3.15
N VAL A 424 -20.92 -24.41 -2.80
CA VAL A 424 -22.32 -24.76 -2.51
C VAL A 424 -23.32 -24.11 -3.46
N LYS A 425 -23.25 -22.79 -3.57
CA LYS A 425 -24.18 -22.03 -4.43
C LYS A 425 -23.85 -22.23 -5.89
N ASN A 426 -22.62 -21.92 -6.28
CA ASN A 426 -22.18 -22.00 -7.67
C ASN A 426 -23.25 -21.42 -8.63
N ALA A 427 -23.56 -22.09 -9.74
CA ALA A 427 -24.55 -21.66 -10.73
C ALA A 427 -25.98 -22.17 -10.48
N LYS A 428 -26.34 -22.47 -9.22
CA LYS A 428 -27.73 -22.91 -8.90
C LYS A 428 -28.72 -21.79 -9.12
N LEU A 429 -29.90 -22.12 -9.66
CA LEU A 429 -31.02 -21.19 -9.77
C LEU A 429 -31.35 -20.54 -8.41
N PHE A 430 -31.59 -19.25 -8.41
CA PHE A 430 -31.71 -18.46 -7.18
C PHE A 430 -32.82 -18.97 -6.25
N ALA A 431 -34.02 -19.19 -6.78
CA ALA A 431 -35.15 -19.72 -6.02
C ALA A 431 -34.85 -21.12 -5.44
N SER A 432 -34.24 -21.99 -6.22
CA SER A 432 -33.88 -23.35 -5.78
C SER A 432 -32.82 -23.31 -4.66
N TRP A 433 -31.83 -22.44 -4.79
CA TRP A 433 -30.77 -22.30 -3.78
C TRP A 433 -31.28 -21.73 -2.45
N ILE A 434 -32.11 -20.69 -2.50
CA ILE A 434 -32.68 -20.06 -1.29
C ILE A 434 -33.60 -21.00 -0.51
N ASN A 435 -34.33 -21.85 -1.23
CA ASN A 435 -35.23 -22.83 -0.64
C ASN A 435 -34.51 -24.09 -0.10
N ASN A 436 -33.19 -24.21 -0.35
CA ASN A 436 -32.40 -25.33 0.17
C ASN A 436 -32.05 -25.07 1.63
N SER A 437 -32.71 -25.79 2.55
CA SER A 437 -32.59 -25.64 4.01
C SER A 437 -31.20 -25.97 4.57
N GLU A 438 -30.36 -26.69 3.79
CA GLU A 438 -29.02 -27.08 4.26
C GLU A 438 -28.08 -25.88 4.42
N TYR A 439 -28.23 -24.84 3.61
CA TYR A 439 -27.36 -23.68 3.57
C TYR A 439 -28.03 -22.40 4.06
N VAL A 440 -29.34 -22.28 3.85
CA VAL A 440 -30.17 -21.18 4.31
C VAL A 440 -31.01 -21.64 5.50
N LYS A 441 -30.36 -21.86 6.64
CA LYS A 441 -31.00 -22.39 7.85
C LYS A 441 -32.16 -21.55 8.38
N ASP A 442 -32.04 -20.23 8.28
CA ASP A 442 -33.10 -19.27 8.59
C ASP A 442 -33.38 -18.39 7.36
N LYS A 443 -34.38 -18.81 6.58
CA LYS A 443 -34.76 -18.14 5.35
C LYS A 443 -35.19 -16.68 5.59
N LYS A 444 -35.91 -16.38 6.67
CA LYS A 444 -36.37 -15.02 6.97
C LYS A 444 -35.19 -14.10 7.31
N ALA A 445 -34.29 -14.57 8.16
CA ALA A 445 -33.08 -13.83 8.50
C ALA A 445 -32.16 -13.64 7.30
N PHE A 446 -32.06 -14.63 6.41
CA PHE A 446 -31.26 -14.54 5.18
C PHE A 446 -31.83 -13.51 4.22
N ILE A 447 -33.15 -13.54 3.94
CA ILE A 447 -33.84 -12.57 3.10
C ILE A 447 -33.62 -11.14 3.62
N LYS A 448 -33.85 -10.93 4.92
CA LYS A 448 -33.63 -9.63 5.55
C LYS A 448 -32.18 -9.16 5.43
N ARG A 449 -31.20 -10.03 5.74
CA ARG A 449 -29.77 -9.71 5.70
C ARG A 449 -29.29 -9.31 4.31
N HIS A 450 -29.75 -10.03 3.29
CA HIS A 450 -29.29 -9.84 1.91
C HIS A 450 -30.19 -8.89 1.10
N LEU A 451 -31.18 -8.26 1.75
CA LEU A 451 -32.13 -7.33 1.13
C LEU A 451 -32.80 -7.97 -0.10
N ILE A 452 -33.36 -9.16 0.08
CA ILE A 452 -34.03 -9.89 -0.97
C ILE A 452 -35.53 -9.51 -0.96
N PRO A 453 -36.14 -9.23 -2.12
CA PRO A 453 -37.61 -9.03 -2.21
C PRO A 453 -38.37 -10.21 -1.59
N VAL A 454 -39.40 -9.93 -0.76
CA VAL A 454 -40.14 -10.99 -0.07
C VAL A 454 -41.12 -11.74 -0.99
N ASP A 455 -41.49 -11.15 -2.13
CA ASP A 455 -42.32 -11.82 -3.15
C ASP A 455 -41.50 -12.85 -3.91
N GLU A 456 -41.70 -14.13 -3.58
CA GLU A 456 -40.98 -15.26 -4.19
C GLU A 456 -41.25 -15.39 -5.70
N ALA A 457 -42.34 -14.81 -6.20
CA ALA A 457 -42.60 -14.80 -7.64
C ALA A 457 -41.53 -14.01 -8.44
N THR A 458 -40.79 -13.11 -7.77
CA THR A 458 -39.70 -12.35 -8.37
C THR A 458 -38.37 -13.11 -8.44
N TRP A 459 -38.24 -14.29 -7.81
CA TRP A 459 -36.99 -15.02 -7.66
C TRP A 459 -36.60 -15.90 -8.85
N THR A 460 -37.39 -15.82 -9.92
CA THR A 460 -37.09 -16.54 -11.16
C THR A 460 -36.29 -15.66 -12.11
N GLU A 461 -35.35 -16.24 -12.83
CA GLU A 461 -34.47 -15.52 -13.77
C GLU A 461 -35.27 -14.82 -14.89
N SER A 462 -36.45 -15.33 -15.23
CA SER A 462 -37.39 -14.66 -16.17
C SER A 462 -38.01 -13.37 -15.61
N LYS A 463 -37.95 -13.16 -14.31
CA LYS A 463 -38.39 -11.94 -13.61
C LYS A 463 -37.23 -11.08 -13.12
N PHE A 464 -36.06 -11.27 -13.70
CA PHE A 464 -34.81 -10.61 -13.25
C PHE A 464 -34.92 -9.09 -13.14
N GLU A 465 -35.52 -8.41 -14.12
CA GLU A 465 -35.65 -6.94 -14.08
C GLU A 465 -36.55 -6.47 -12.92
N LEU A 466 -37.68 -7.14 -12.70
CA LEU A 466 -38.56 -6.84 -11.57
C LEU A 466 -37.82 -7.09 -10.22
N PHE A 467 -37.06 -8.17 -10.13
CA PHE A 467 -36.22 -8.42 -8.97
C PHE A 467 -35.23 -7.28 -8.70
N LEU A 468 -34.57 -6.77 -9.74
CA LEU A 468 -33.63 -5.65 -9.61
C LEU A 468 -34.31 -4.37 -9.12
N GLU A 469 -35.49 -4.06 -9.64
CA GLU A 469 -36.29 -2.88 -9.25
C GLU A 469 -36.70 -2.94 -7.77
N GLU A 470 -37.29 -4.05 -7.35
CA GLU A 470 -37.70 -4.22 -5.95
C GLU A 470 -36.53 -4.23 -4.99
N ARG A 471 -35.41 -4.88 -5.37
CA ARG A 471 -34.21 -4.88 -4.54
C ARG A 471 -33.56 -3.51 -4.45
N ALA A 472 -33.60 -2.69 -5.51
CA ALA A 472 -33.09 -1.32 -5.45
C ALA A 472 -33.79 -0.51 -4.33
N LYS A 473 -35.11 -0.64 -4.19
CA LYS A 473 -35.87 0.01 -3.13
C LYS A 473 -35.40 -0.40 -1.75
N LEU A 474 -35.16 -1.71 -1.55
CA LEU A 474 -34.67 -2.24 -0.28
C LEU A 474 -33.24 -1.76 0.04
N ILE A 475 -32.37 -1.71 -0.97
CA ILE A 475 -31.01 -1.21 -0.81
C ILE A 475 -31.04 0.27 -0.41
N LEU A 476 -31.80 1.10 -1.11
CA LEU A 476 -31.88 2.53 -0.83
C LEU A 476 -32.45 2.79 0.57
N ALA A 477 -33.53 2.10 0.94
CA ALA A 477 -34.10 2.19 2.28
C ALA A 477 -33.08 1.79 3.36
N LYS A 478 -32.29 0.73 3.11
CA LYS A 478 -31.23 0.31 4.04
C LYS A 478 -30.09 1.31 4.16
N LEU A 479 -29.72 1.95 3.06
CA LEU A 479 -28.70 2.99 3.07
C LEU A 479 -29.18 4.22 3.86
N ASP A 480 -30.45 4.60 3.75
CA ASP A 480 -31.03 5.75 4.47
C ASP A 480 -30.96 5.59 5.99
N GLU A 481 -31.03 4.36 6.52
CA GLU A 481 -30.84 4.10 7.96
C GLU A 481 -29.48 4.60 8.48
N HIS A 482 -28.46 4.74 7.63
CA HIS A 482 -27.11 5.21 8.00
C HIS A 482 -26.93 6.72 7.91
N ASP A 483 -27.91 7.45 7.37
CA ASP A 483 -27.88 8.92 7.27
C ASP A 483 -28.44 9.63 8.53
N ALA A 484 -29.11 8.89 9.38
CA ALA A 484 -29.73 9.38 10.62
C ALA A 484 -28.69 9.78 11.68
#